data_a15c0da596a5072b8697d09b12945204
#
_entry.id   a15c0da596a5072b8697d09b12945204
#
_cell.length_a   1.000
_cell.length_b   1.000
_cell.length_c   1.000
_cell.angle_alpha   90.00
_cell.angle_beta   90.00
_cell.angle_gamma   90.00
#
_symmetry.space_group_name_H-M   'P 1'
#
loop_
_entity.id
_entity.type
_entity.pdbx_description
1 polymer ?
#
loop_
_entity_poly.entity_id
_entity_poly.type
_entity_poly.pdbx_seq_one_letter_code
_entity_poly.pdbx_strand_id
1 'polypeptide(L)'
;EGIDKKALRAGINYHEFRFREADFGSYPRGLMYGLQLFDSWLYDEEKPFIHMKAIPTFEFLKEQIETGYFEELIREYILDNPHGSIVIIRPEQGMTARMDKELADRLQVYKKGLSAEEIEALVKATKELEAYQEEESAPEDLAKIPVLGREDISREIAPIYNEERQTDGVKLLYHDVETNGIGYVTALFDLSEIEEELLPYAGILQSVLGIIDTEHYGYGELFNEINVHTGGIGTSLELYTDVTKVEEKEFRATFEIKGKALYPKLDVLFAMMREILMESKLGDEKRLKETLKWLAENRTQVLLF
;
A
#
# COMPACT_ATOMS: atom_id res chain seq x y z
N GLU A 1 -14.45 0.94 -29.44
CA GLU A 1 -14.05 1.96 -28.44
C GLU A 1 -12.66 1.57 -27.93
N GLY A 2 -11.75 2.54 -27.85
CA GLY A 2 -10.39 2.32 -27.36
C GLY A 2 -10.32 2.45 -25.83
N ILE A 3 -9.10 2.28 -25.30
CA ILE A 3 -8.83 2.49 -23.85
C ILE A 3 -8.84 3.98 -23.53
N ASP A 4 -9.37 4.34 -22.35
CA ASP A 4 -9.23 5.70 -21.82
C ASP A 4 -7.75 6.00 -21.53
N LYS A 5 -7.15 6.84 -22.37
CA LYS A 5 -5.74 7.20 -22.31
C LYS A 5 -5.37 7.97 -21.05
N LYS A 6 -6.31 8.75 -20.50
CA LYS A 6 -6.09 9.50 -19.25
C LYS A 6 -6.03 8.52 -18.07
N ALA A 7 -6.96 7.58 -17.99
CA ALA A 7 -6.97 6.54 -16.98
C ALA A 7 -5.73 5.62 -17.09
N LEU A 8 -5.33 5.27 -18.32
CA LEU A 8 -4.13 4.48 -18.56
C LEU A 8 -2.86 5.19 -18.08
N ARG A 9 -2.74 6.49 -18.39
CA ARG A 9 -1.62 7.34 -17.91
C ARG A 9 -1.59 7.41 -16.39
N ALA A 10 -2.74 7.59 -15.74
CA ALA A 10 -2.86 7.58 -14.29
C ALA A 10 -2.40 6.26 -13.69
N GLY A 11 -2.81 5.13 -14.28
CA GLY A 11 -2.38 3.78 -13.86
C GLY A 11 -0.86 3.58 -13.96
N ILE A 12 -0.25 3.97 -15.07
CA ILE A 12 1.21 3.87 -15.25
C ILE A 12 1.94 4.74 -14.22
N ASN A 13 1.50 5.98 -14.02
CA ASN A 13 2.10 6.88 -13.02
C ASN A 13 1.96 6.33 -11.59
N TYR A 14 0.82 5.76 -11.24
CA TYR A 14 0.59 5.13 -9.94
C TYR A 14 1.59 3.99 -9.68
N HIS A 15 1.79 3.10 -10.66
CA HIS A 15 2.72 1.98 -10.53
C HIS A 15 4.18 2.44 -10.49
N GLU A 16 4.57 3.42 -11.33
CA GLU A 16 5.91 4.01 -11.28
C GLU A 16 6.17 4.65 -9.92
N PHE A 17 5.21 5.41 -9.42
CA PHE A 17 5.35 6.08 -8.13
C PHE A 17 5.59 5.08 -7.01
N ARG A 18 4.77 4.05 -6.91
CA ARG A 18 4.94 2.97 -5.94
C ARG A 18 6.28 2.25 -6.07
N PHE A 19 6.72 2.02 -7.30
CA PHE A 19 8.01 1.40 -7.56
C PHE A 19 9.17 2.27 -7.04
N ARG A 20 9.12 3.59 -7.29
CA ARG A 20 10.14 4.54 -6.82
C ARG A 20 10.13 4.71 -5.31
N GLU A 21 8.96 4.81 -4.73
CA GLU A 21 8.79 4.99 -3.28
C GLU A 21 9.23 3.75 -2.50
N ALA A 22 9.00 2.56 -3.05
CA ALA A 22 9.32 1.27 -2.46
C ALA A 22 8.86 1.17 -1.00
N ASP A 23 7.62 1.63 -0.75
CA ASP A 23 6.96 1.51 0.53
C ASP A 23 6.31 0.14 0.66
N PHE A 24 6.88 -0.69 1.49
CA PHE A 24 6.40 -2.05 1.78
C PHE A 24 5.72 -2.14 3.17
N GLY A 25 5.32 -0.99 3.73
CA GLY A 25 4.70 -0.91 5.04
C GLY A 25 5.65 -1.39 6.15
N SER A 26 5.22 -2.38 6.93
CA SER A 26 6.02 -2.92 8.05
C SER A 26 7.14 -3.90 7.63
N TYR A 27 7.18 -4.29 6.35
CA TYR A 27 8.21 -5.24 5.90
C TYR A 27 9.55 -4.55 5.62
N PRO A 28 10.68 -5.15 6.07
CA PRO A 28 12.01 -4.62 5.75
C PRO A 28 12.22 -4.54 4.24
N ARG A 29 12.65 -3.37 3.75
CA ARG A 29 12.84 -3.12 2.32
C ARG A 29 13.80 -4.11 1.66
N GLY A 30 14.89 -4.45 2.34
CA GLY A 30 15.86 -5.44 1.84
C GLY A 30 15.27 -6.84 1.67
N LEU A 31 14.39 -7.27 2.58
CA LEU A 31 13.69 -8.54 2.46
C LEU A 31 12.78 -8.55 1.23
N MET A 32 12.01 -7.48 1.02
CA MET A 32 11.09 -7.40 -0.12
C MET A 32 11.82 -7.38 -1.45
N TYR A 33 12.93 -6.64 -1.54
CA TYR A 33 13.79 -6.71 -2.72
C TYR A 33 14.40 -8.09 -2.93
N GLY A 34 14.87 -8.75 -1.85
CA GLY A 34 15.37 -10.12 -1.92
C GLY A 34 14.33 -11.09 -2.49
N LEU A 35 13.08 -11.01 -2.03
CA LEU A 35 11.99 -11.84 -2.55
C LEU A 35 11.71 -11.55 -4.04
N GLN A 36 11.68 -10.28 -4.46
CA GLN A 36 11.50 -9.91 -5.85
C GLN A 36 12.59 -10.41 -6.78
N LEU A 37 13.83 -10.56 -6.29
CA LEU A 37 14.90 -11.17 -7.09
C LEU A 37 14.59 -12.61 -7.48
N PHE A 38 13.95 -13.37 -6.61
CA PHE A 38 13.59 -14.76 -6.89
C PHE A 38 12.54 -14.92 -7.99
N ASP A 39 11.74 -13.90 -8.30
CA ASP A 39 10.73 -13.94 -9.37
C ASP A 39 11.35 -14.22 -10.75
N SER A 40 12.61 -13.85 -10.94
CA SER A 40 13.36 -14.15 -12.17
C SER A 40 14.56 -15.07 -11.94
N TRP A 41 15.26 -14.92 -10.82
CA TRP A 41 16.51 -15.65 -10.54
C TRP A 41 16.32 -17.16 -10.47
N LEU A 42 15.18 -17.65 -9.97
CA LEU A 42 14.85 -19.07 -9.93
C LEU A 42 14.72 -19.70 -11.33
N TYR A 43 14.48 -18.90 -12.36
CA TYR A 43 14.25 -19.36 -13.73
C TYR A 43 15.41 -19.01 -14.67
N ASP A 44 16.16 -17.96 -14.37
CA ASP A 44 17.27 -17.48 -15.20
C ASP A 44 18.35 -16.84 -14.30
N GLU A 45 19.44 -17.59 -14.06
CA GLU A 45 20.55 -17.18 -13.19
C GLU A 45 21.26 -15.91 -13.69
N GLU A 46 21.14 -15.59 -14.99
CA GLU A 46 21.78 -14.40 -15.58
C GLU A 46 20.93 -13.13 -15.40
N LYS A 47 19.67 -13.26 -14.96
CA LYS A 47 18.71 -12.13 -14.85
C LYS A 47 18.12 -11.91 -13.46
N PRO A 48 18.91 -11.92 -12.37
CA PRO A 48 18.36 -11.73 -11.02
C PRO A 48 17.74 -10.35 -10.80
N PHE A 49 18.17 -9.31 -11.51
CA PHE A 49 17.79 -7.92 -11.28
C PHE A 49 16.78 -7.35 -12.29
N ILE A 50 16.15 -8.18 -13.14
CA ILE A 50 15.29 -7.66 -14.20
C ILE A 50 14.08 -6.88 -13.64
N HIS A 51 13.50 -7.33 -12.56
CA HIS A 51 12.35 -6.68 -11.92
C HIS A 51 12.71 -5.39 -11.16
N MET A 52 13.98 -5.21 -10.80
CA MET A 52 14.48 -3.99 -10.15
C MET A 52 14.82 -2.87 -11.14
N LYS A 53 14.84 -3.16 -12.43
CA LYS A 53 15.19 -2.21 -13.50
C LYS A 53 13.95 -1.75 -14.28
N ALA A 54 12.84 -1.47 -13.57
CA ALA A 54 11.56 -1.19 -14.21
C ALA A 54 11.38 0.27 -14.69
N ILE A 55 12.24 1.22 -14.31
CA ILE A 55 12.09 2.64 -14.71
C ILE A 55 12.05 2.82 -16.23
N PRO A 56 12.98 2.25 -17.02
CA PRO A 56 12.88 2.36 -18.48
C PRO A 56 11.61 1.74 -19.07
N THR A 57 11.07 0.72 -18.41
CA THR A 57 9.79 0.12 -18.80
C THR A 57 8.63 1.08 -18.63
N PHE A 58 8.59 1.83 -17.51
CA PHE A 58 7.56 2.86 -17.31
C PHE A 58 7.66 3.97 -18.34
N GLU A 59 8.86 4.41 -18.69
CA GLU A 59 9.07 5.40 -19.75
C GLU A 59 8.58 4.89 -21.11
N PHE A 60 8.96 3.68 -21.47
CA PHE A 60 8.45 3.02 -22.69
C PHE A 60 6.91 2.94 -22.68
N LEU A 61 6.29 2.48 -21.58
CA LEU A 61 4.84 2.36 -21.52
C LEU A 61 4.13 3.71 -21.67
N LYS A 62 4.70 4.79 -21.16
CA LYS A 62 4.14 6.15 -21.33
C LYS A 62 4.17 6.60 -22.81
N GLU A 63 5.23 6.27 -23.53
CA GLU A 63 5.33 6.55 -24.98
C GLU A 63 4.31 5.74 -25.77
N GLN A 64 3.98 4.51 -25.33
CA GLN A 64 3.05 3.63 -26.02
C GLN A 64 1.57 3.99 -25.83
N ILE A 65 1.20 4.92 -24.95
CA ILE A 65 -0.20 5.29 -24.68
C ILE A 65 -0.94 5.74 -25.96
N GLU A 66 -0.25 6.41 -26.87
CA GLU A 66 -0.85 6.97 -28.08
C GLU A 66 -0.74 6.06 -29.32
N THR A 67 -0.06 4.90 -29.22
CA THR A 67 0.28 4.05 -30.37
C THR A 67 -0.73 2.94 -30.66
N GLY A 68 -1.67 2.65 -29.74
CA GLY A 68 -2.54 1.47 -29.83
C GLY A 68 -1.90 0.19 -29.28
N TYR A 69 -0.71 0.28 -28.72
CA TYR A 69 0.04 -0.86 -28.16
C TYR A 69 -0.76 -1.67 -27.11
N PHE A 70 -1.47 -0.99 -26.22
CA PHE A 70 -2.25 -1.66 -25.18
C PHE A 70 -3.47 -2.39 -25.74
N GLU A 71 -4.12 -1.83 -26.77
CA GLU A 71 -5.21 -2.48 -27.47
C GLU A 71 -4.72 -3.74 -28.22
N GLU A 72 -3.53 -3.69 -28.79
CA GLU A 72 -2.89 -4.86 -29.41
C GLU A 72 -2.58 -5.95 -28.39
N LEU A 73 -2.01 -5.62 -27.24
CA LEU A 73 -1.75 -6.56 -26.15
C LEU A 73 -3.04 -7.25 -25.69
N ILE A 74 -4.12 -6.49 -25.50
CA ILE A 74 -5.43 -7.06 -25.12
C ILE A 74 -5.91 -8.03 -26.20
N ARG A 75 -5.79 -7.66 -27.47
CA ARG A 75 -6.22 -8.53 -28.57
C ARG A 75 -5.41 -9.82 -28.59
N GLU A 76 -4.08 -9.70 -28.60
CA GLU A 76 -3.18 -10.86 -28.73
C GLU A 76 -3.26 -11.81 -27.52
N TYR A 77 -3.17 -11.25 -26.29
CA TYR A 77 -3.01 -12.06 -25.09
C TYR A 77 -4.32 -12.42 -24.39
N ILE A 78 -5.43 -11.72 -24.69
CA ILE A 78 -6.71 -11.97 -24.04
C ILE A 78 -7.77 -12.43 -25.04
N LEU A 79 -8.03 -11.66 -26.12
CA LEU A 79 -9.15 -11.94 -27.02
C LEU A 79 -8.87 -13.09 -27.98
N ASP A 80 -7.68 -13.11 -28.58
CA ASP A 80 -7.26 -14.10 -29.55
C ASP A 80 -6.48 -15.26 -28.91
N ASN A 81 -6.43 -15.32 -27.58
CA ASN A 81 -5.71 -16.35 -26.84
C ASN A 81 -6.45 -17.71 -26.92
N PRO A 82 -5.82 -18.74 -27.54
CA PRO A 82 -6.43 -20.08 -27.67
C PRO A 82 -6.43 -20.87 -26.34
N HIS A 83 -5.69 -20.45 -25.33
CA HIS A 83 -5.61 -21.09 -24.02
C HIS A 83 -6.67 -20.57 -23.01
N GLY A 84 -7.83 -20.18 -23.51
CA GLY A 84 -8.97 -19.78 -22.67
C GLY A 84 -9.74 -20.99 -22.16
N SER A 85 -10.13 -21.00 -20.90
CA SER A 85 -11.06 -21.97 -20.34
C SER A 85 -12.13 -21.27 -19.49
N ILE A 86 -13.36 -21.80 -19.57
CA ILE A 86 -14.45 -21.34 -18.70
C ILE A 86 -14.78 -22.47 -17.74
N VAL A 87 -14.58 -22.22 -16.43
CA VAL A 87 -14.92 -23.17 -15.38
C VAL A 87 -16.16 -22.66 -14.65
N ILE A 88 -17.24 -23.44 -14.74
CA ILE A 88 -18.49 -23.11 -14.04
C ILE A 88 -18.59 -23.99 -12.79
N ILE A 89 -18.44 -23.38 -11.63
CA ILE A 89 -18.60 -24.06 -10.33
C ILE A 89 -20.05 -23.86 -9.87
N ARG A 90 -20.73 -24.98 -9.65
CA ARG A 90 -22.10 -24.97 -9.09
C ARG A 90 -22.06 -25.54 -7.68
N PRO A 91 -22.71 -24.90 -6.70
CA PRO A 91 -22.82 -25.46 -5.37
C PRO A 91 -23.68 -26.74 -5.40
N GLU A 92 -23.21 -27.77 -4.73
CA GLU A 92 -23.96 -29.03 -4.54
C GLU A 92 -24.09 -29.30 -3.05
N GLN A 93 -25.32 -29.34 -2.57
CA GLN A 93 -25.60 -29.61 -1.16
C GLN A 93 -25.19 -31.06 -0.81
N GLY A 94 -24.43 -31.21 0.25
CA GLY A 94 -23.96 -32.52 0.73
C GLY A 94 -22.74 -33.08 0.00
N MET A 95 -22.15 -32.36 -0.95
CA MET A 95 -20.97 -32.80 -1.72
C MET A 95 -19.79 -33.16 -0.79
N THR A 96 -19.47 -32.33 0.20
CA THR A 96 -18.37 -32.59 1.16
C THR A 96 -18.61 -33.89 1.92
N ALA A 97 -19.82 -34.04 2.47
CA ALA A 97 -20.15 -35.27 3.23
C ALA A 97 -20.09 -36.53 2.35
N ARG A 98 -20.46 -36.44 1.06
CA ARG A 98 -20.31 -37.56 0.11
C ARG A 98 -18.82 -37.86 -0.15
N MET A 99 -18.02 -36.87 -0.40
CA MET A 99 -16.57 -37.03 -0.65
C MET A 99 -15.85 -37.61 0.56
N ASP A 100 -16.20 -37.14 1.75
CA ASP A 100 -15.63 -37.66 3.01
C ASP A 100 -16.00 -39.11 3.20
N LYS A 101 -17.24 -39.49 2.92
CA LYS A 101 -17.69 -40.86 2.98
C LYS A 101 -16.97 -41.76 1.97
N GLU A 102 -16.86 -41.33 0.71
CA GLU A 102 -16.13 -42.05 -0.34
C GLU A 102 -14.66 -42.26 0.03
N LEU A 103 -14.03 -41.22 0.62
CA LEU A 103 -12.66 -41.29 1.12
C LEU A 103 -12.56 -42.30 2.29
N ALA A 104 -13.46 -42.21 3.26
CA ALA A 104 -13.48 -43.12 4.39
C ALA A 104 -13.67 -44.60 3.97
N ASP A 105 -14.60 -44.85 3.06
CA ASP A 105 -14.85 -46.18 2.51
C ASP A 105 -13.61 -46.73 1.77
N ARG A 106 -12.95 -45.90 0.96
CA ARG A 106 -11.71 -46.23 0.26
C ARG A 106 -10.57 -46.54 1.23
N LEU A 107 -10.38 -45.72 2.25
CA LEU A 107 -9.37 -45.94 3.28
C LEU A 107 -9.65 -47.21 4.11
N GLN A 108 -10.93 -47.51 4.38
CA GLN A 108 -11.31 -48.73 5.08
C GLN A 108 -10.99 -49.99 4.26
N VAL A 109 -11.25 -49.97 2.94
CA VAL A 109 -10.88 -51.06 2.03
C VAL A 109 -9.36 -51.22 1.99
N TYR A 110 -8.61 -50.13 1.86
CA TYR A 110 -7.16 -50.15 1.89
C TYR A 110 -6.63 -50.77 3.18
N LYS A 111 -7.13 -50.30 4.34
CA LYS A 111 -6.72 -50.83 5.66
C LYS A 111 -7.00 -52.33 5.82
N LYS A 112 -8.12 -52.83 5.28
CA LYS A 112 -8.45 -54.28 5.32
C LYS A 112 -7.54 -55.13 4.45
N GLY A 113 -6.90 -54.54 3.45
CA GLY A 113 -5.95 -55.22 2.56
C GLY A 113 -4.53 -55.29 3.12
N LEU A 114 -4.24 -54.56 4.20
CA LEU A 114 -2.91 -54.53 4.79
C LEU A 114 -2.71 -55.71 5.78
N SER A 115 -1.50 -56.26 5.81
CA SER A 115 -1.06 -57.19 6.84
C SER A 115 -0.83 -56.49 8.18
N ALA A 116 -0.70 -57.23 9.25
CA ALA A 116 -0.39 -56.68 10.57
C ALA A 116 0.98 -55.95 10.56
N GLU A 117 1.95 -56.49 9.88
CA GLU A 117 3.29 -55.91 9.76
C GLU A 117 3.27 -54.59 9.00
N GLU A 118 2.46 -54.50 7.90
CA GLU A 118 2.31 -53.26 7.15
C GLU A 118 1.60 -52.18 7.97
N ILE A 119 0.60 -52.53 8.77
CA ILE A 119 -0.07 -51.58 9.67
C ILE A 119 0.91 -51.08 10.75
N GLU A 120 1.71 -51.95 11.32
CA GLU A 120 2.72 -51.58 12.32
C GLU A 120 3.78 -50.67 11.72
N ALA A 121 4.22 -50.94 10.48
CA ALA A 121 5.16 -50.09 9.76
C ALA A 121 4.59 -48.70 9.49
N LEU A 122 3.32 -48.58 9.07
CA LEU A 122 2.65 -47.29 8.87
C LEU A 122 2.51 -46.51 10.20
N VAL A 123 2.13 -47.15 11.28
CA VAL A 123 2.03 -46.53 12.61
C VAL A 123 3.40 -46.02 13.07
N LYS A 124 4.45 -46.80 12.83
CA LYS A 124 5.82 -46.40 13.18
C LYS A 124 6.25 -45.19 12.36
N ALA A 125 6.07 -45.24 11.03
CA ALA A 125 6.44 -44.15 10.14
C ALA A 125 5.67 -42.84 10.48
N THR A 126 4.38 -42.95 10.86
CA THR A 126 3.59 -41.77 11.28
C THR A 126 4.14 -41.19 12.59
N LYS A 127 4.46 -42.01 13.58
CA LYS A 127 5.06 -41.56 14.84
C LYS A 127 6.45 -40.92 14.63
N GLU A 128 7.25 -41.50 13.75
CA GLU A 128 8.56 -40.94 13.41
C GLU A 128 8.42 -39.56 12.70
N LEU A 129 7.41 -39.44 11.84
CA LEU A 129 7.12 -38.15 11.19
C LEU A 129 6.62 -37.08 12.19
N GLU A 130 5.69 -37.47 13.09
CA GLU A 130 5.20 -36.62 14.16
C GLU A 130 6.37 -36.15 15.06
N ALA A 131 7.21 -37.09 15.49
CA ALA A 131 8.38 -36.76 16.29
C ALA A 131 9.35 -35.83 15.59
N TYR A 132 9.60 -36.04 14.29
CA TYR A 132 10.43 -35.15 13.49
C TYR A 132 9.82 -33.72 13.32
N GLN A 133 8.50 -33.61 13.18
CA GLN A 133 7.81 -32.33 13.05
C GLN A 133 7.78 -31.53 14.37
N GLU A 134 7.77 -32.24 15.50
CA GLU A 134 7.75 -31.66 16.85
C GLU A 134 9.16 -31.48 17.44
N GLU A 135 10.19 -32.01 16.79
CA GLU A 135 11.58 -31.90 17.26
C GLU A 135 12.03 -30.43 17.29
N GLU A 136 12.39 -29.98 18.48
CA GLU A 136 12.99 -28.67 18.63
C GLU A 136 14.39 -28.66 18.02
N SER A 137 14.72 -27.58 17.29
CA SER A 137 16.06 -27.40 16.75
C SER A 137 17.08 -27.39 17.87
N ALA A 138 18.22 -28.07 17.65
CA ALA A 138 19.29 -28.10 18.64
C ALA A 138 19.80 -26.68 18.95
N PRO A 139 20.11 -26.36 20.22
CA PRO A 139 20.62 -25.05 20.61
C PRO A 139 21.85 -24.60 19.79
N GLU A 140 22.70 -25.55 19.39
CA GLU A 140 23.86 -25.28 18.55
C GLU A 140 23.49 -24.84 17.13
N ASP A 141 22.36 -25.32 16.61
CA ASP A 141 21.84 -24.91 15.30
C ASP A 141 21.14 -23.56 15.38
N LEU A 142 20.37 -23.33 16.44
CA LEU A 142 19.78 -22.02 16.71
C LEU A 142 20.83 -20.92 16.89
N ALA A 143 21.97 -21.26 17.53
CA ALA A 143 23.08 -20.33 17.72
C ALA A 143 23.78 -19.91 16.41
N LYS A 144 23.58 -20.66 15.31
CA LYS A 144 24.10 -20.27 13.97
C LYS A 144 23.28 -19.17 13.30
N ILE A 145 22.04 -18.96 13.74
CA ILE A 145 21.20 -17.89 13.22
C ILE A 145 21.72 -16.56 13.73
N PRO A 146 22.11 -15.61 12.84
CA PRO A 146 22.58 -14.30 13.28
C PRO A 146 21.43 -13.54 13.96
N VAL A 147 21.61 -13.24 15.22
CA VAL A 147 20.68 -12.42 16.02
C VAL A 147 21.37 -11.12 16.43
N LEU A 148 20.60 -10.04 16.55
CA LEU A 148 21.13 -8.77 17.03
C LEU A 148 21.46 -8.90 18.53
N GLY A 149 22.70 -8.55 18.89
CA GLY A 149 23.14 -8.40 20.25
C GLY A 149 22.94 -6.98 20.80
N ARG A 150 23.22 -6.77 22.07
CA ARG A 150 23.16 -5.44 22.69
C ARG A 150 24.15 -4.46 22.06
N GLU A 151 25.28 -4.96 21.61
CA GLU A 151 26.36 -4.23 20.94
C GLU A 151 25.95 -3.69 19.57
N ASP A 152 24.97 -4.33 18.89
CA ASP A 152 24.47 -3.89 17.60
C ASP A 152 23.48 -2.71 17.72
N ILE A 153 23.01 -2.42 18.94
CA ILE A 153 22.13 -1.29 19.20
C ILE A 153 22.95 -0.01 19.27
N SER A 154 22.81 0.84 18.24
CA SER A 154 23.45 2.15 18.27
C SER A 154 22.94 2.99 19.44
N ARG A 155 23.86 3.65 20.16
CA ARG A 155 23.53 4.66 21.16
C ARG A 155 23.39 6.05 20.55
N GLU A 156 23.73 6.19 19.30
CA GLU A 156 23.63 7.45 18.55
C GLU A 156 22.27 7.51 17.85
N ILE A 157 21.64 8.64 17.98
CA ILE A 157 20.41 8.94 17.22
C ILE A 157 20.82 9.23 15.78
N ALA A 158 20.12 8.65 14.82
CA ALA A 158 20.34 8.99 13.41
C ALA A 158 20.18 10.52 13.21
N PRO A 159 21.12 11.16 12.50
CA PRO A 159 21.06 12.60 12.30
C PRO A 159 19.76 12.98 11.57
N ILE A 160 19.05 13.97 12.09
CA ILE A 160 17.90 14.58 11.43
C ILE A 160 18.43 15.70 10.55
N TYR A 161 18.43 15.50 9.24
CA TYR A 161 18.80 16.54 8.28
C TYR A 161 17.66 17.56 8.19
N ASN A 162 17.80 18.66 8.94
CA ASN A 162 16.79 19.70 9.03
C ASN A 162 17.46 21.07 8.84
N GLU A 163 17.05 21.78 7.81
CA GLU A 163 17.43 23.16 7.54
C GLU A 163 16.20 24.05 7.70
N GLU A 164 16.29 25.03 8.61
CA GLU A 164 15.25 26.03 8.78
C GLU A 164 15.44 27.15 7.79
N ARG A 165 14.45 27.40 6.95
CA ARG A 165 14.38 28.48 5.99
C ARG A 165 13.15 29.33 6.29
N GLN A 166 13.12 30.53 5.74
CA GLN A 166 11.95 31.41 5.78
C GLN A 166 11.63 31.94 4.40
N THR A 167 10.37 31.84 4.01
CA THR A 167 9.88 32.33 2.72
C THR A 167 8.59 33.09 2.96
N ASP A 168 8.57 34.38 2.60
CA ASP A 168 7.41 35.28 2.76
C ASP A 168 6.78 35.27 4.18
N GLY A 169 7.62 35.16 5.20
CA GLY A 169 7.20 35.10 6.59
C GLY A 169 6.77 33.72 7.09
N VAL A 170 6.72 32.72 6.20
CA VAL A 170 6.40 31.35 6.56
C VAL A 170 7.68 30.56 6.88
N LYS A 171 7.68 29.87 8.01
CA LYS A 171 8.76 28.96 8.38
C LYS A 171 8.71 27.71 7.53
N LEU A 172 9.83 27.38 6.88
CA LEU A 172 10.01 26.18 6.08
C LEU A 172 11.06 25.28 6.75
N LEU A 173 10.70 24.04 7.02
CA LEU A 173 11.63 22.99 7.42
C LEU A 173 11.99 22.18 6.16
N TYR A 174 13.23 22.28 5.74
CA TYR A 174 13.74 21.58 4.55
C TYR A 174 14.60 20.38 4.97
N HIS A 175 14.27 19.21 4.42
CA HIS A 175 14.98 17.96 4.68
C HIS A 175 15.64 17.48 3.39
N ASP A 176 16.96 17.62 3.30
CA ASP A 176 17.75 17.15 2.16
C ASP A 176 18.08 15.67 2.34
N VAL A 177 17.15 14.83 1.91
CA VAL A 177 17.29 13.37 1.98
C VAL A 177 17.01 12.74 0.60
N GLU A 178 17.69 11.64 0.30
CA GLU A 178 17.47 10.90 -0.94
C GLU A 178 16.09 10.24 -0.96
N THR A 179 15.26 10.63 -1.92
CA THR A 179 13.86 10.20 -2.03
C THR A 179 13.54 9.59 -3.39
N ASN A 180 14.57 9.20 -4.16
CA ASN A 180 14.41 8.63 -5.50
C ASN A 180 13.59 9.53 -6.46
N GLY A 181 13.80 10.85 -6.36
CA GLY A 181 13.16 11.86 -7.20
C GLY A 181 11.74 12.25 -6.78
N ILE A 182 11.31 11.90 -5.57
CA ILE A 182 10.02 12.27 -5.01
C ILE A 182 10.18 13.44 -4.03
N GLY A 183 9.42 14.53 -4.24
CA GLY A 183 9.26 15.60 -3.27
C GLY A 183 8.06 15.34 -2.37
N TYR A 184 8.25 15.41 -1.07
CA TYR A 184 7.20 15.32 -0.05
C TYR A 184 6.97 16.73 0.49
N VAL A 185 5.72 17.15 0.54
CA VAL A 185 5.31 18.47 1.02
C VAL A 185 4.25 18.30 2.10
N THR A 186 4.43 18.97 3.23
CA THR A 186 3.42 19.09 4.27
C THR A 186 3.26 20.58 4.62
N ALA A 187 2.04 21.09 4.50
CA ALA A 187 1.70 22.41 5.04
C ALA A 187 0.91 22.22 6.34
N LEU A 188 1.41 22.87 7.42
CA LEU A 188 0.84 22.80 8.75
C LEU A 188 0.17 24.12 9.08
N PHE A 189 -1.07 24.07 9.54
CA PHE A 189 -1.85 25.19 10.01
C PHE A 189 -2.11 25.02 11.50
N ASP A 190 -1.61 25.95 12.31
CA ASP A 190 -1.77 25.92 13.76
C ASP A 190 -3.24 26.19 14.15
N LEU A 191 -3.81 25.33 14.97
CA LEU A 191 -5.18 25.43 15.44
C LEU A 191 -5.28 26.01 16.86
N SER A 192 -4.18 26.45 17.45
CA SER A 192 -4.17 26.96 18.85
C SER A 192 -5.04 28.19 19.08
N GLU A 193 -5.31 28.98 18.04
CA GLU A 193 -6.16 30.16 18.09
C GLU A 193 -7.63 29.89 17.70
N ILE A 194 -7.96 28.65 17.34
CA ILE A 194 -9.32 28.24 16.99
C ILE A 194 -10.12 28.00 18.26
N GLU A 195 -11.30 28.58 18.34
CA GLU A 195 -12.24 28.37 19.45
C GLU A 195 -12.58 26.86 19.60
N GLU A 196 -12.60 26.35 20.83
CA GLU A 196 -12.83 24.94 21.14
C GLU A 196 -14.11 24.40 20.48
N GLU A 197 -15.15 25.22 20.42
CA GLU A 197 -16.44 24.87 19.79
C GLU A 197 -16.32 24.61 18.28
N LEU A 198 -15.29 25.16 17.62
CA LEU A 198 -15.04 25.00 16.18
C LEU A 198 -14.13 23.83 15.86
N LEU A 199 -13.40 23.26 16.81
CA LEU A 199 -12.50 22.12 16.57
C LEU A 199 -13.19 20.90 15.93
N PRO A 200 -14.43 20.52 16.28
CA PRO A 200 -15.13 19.44 15.60
C PRO A 200 -15.33 19.69 14.10
N TYR A 201 -15.48 20.95 13.69
CA TYR A 201 -15.61 21.32 12.27
C TYR A 201 -14.29 21.17 11.51
N ALA A 202 -13.14 21.34 12.17
CA ALA A 202 -11.84 21.01 11.56
C ALA A 202 -11.75 19.51 11.22
N GLY A 203 -12.32 18.63 12.05
CA GLY A 203 -12.45 17.20 11.77
C GLY A 203 -13.34 16.89 10.57
N ILE A 204 -14.45 17.63 10.43
CA ILE A 204 -15.32 17.53 9.25
C ILE A 204 -14.58 18.03 8.01
N LEU A 205 -13.94 19.19 8.09
CA LEU A 205 -13.16 19.78 7.00
C LEU A 205 -12.09 18.81 6.50
N GLN A 206 -11.28 18.25 7.40
CA GLN A 206 -10.28 17.24 7.10
C GLN A 206 -10.87 16.02 6.36
N SER A 207 -12.11 15.66 6.67
CA SER A 207 -12.76 14.48 6.10
C SER A 207 -13.35 14.72 4.71
N VAL A 208 -13.64 15.95 4.31
CA VAL A 208 -14.31 16.28 3.05
C VAL A 208 -13.39 16.89 1.99
N LEU A 209 -12.31 17.54 2.40
CA LEU A 209 -11.35 18.12 1.45
C LEU A 209 -10.72 17.05 0.57
N GLY A 210 -10.65 17.35 -0.74
CA GLY A 210 -10.13 16.43 -1.75
C GLY A 210 -11.15 15.41 -2.30
N ILE A 211 -12.34 15.30 -1.70
CA ILE A 211 -13.41 14.38 -2.15
C ILE A 211 -14.74 15.07 -2.48
N ILE A 212 -14.76 16.39 -2.47
CA ILE A 212 -15.87 17.23 -2.94
C ILE A 212 -15.43 18.03 -4.17
N ASP A 213 -16.39 18.61 -4.87
CA ASP A 213 -16.11 19.47 -6.03
C ASP A 213 -15.34 20.72 -5.61
N THR A 214 -14.51 21.23 -6.52
CA THR A 214 -13.85 22.52 -6.41
C THR A 214 -14.38 23.46 -7.49
N GLU A 215 -13.87 24.70 -7.55
CA GLU A 215 -14.30 25.63 -8.59
C GLU A 215 -13.95 25.15 -9.99
N HIS A 216 -12.81 24.48 -10.17
CA HIS A 216 -12.31 24.08 -11.48
C HIS A 216 -12.51 22.60 -11.80
N TYR A 217 -12.79 21.75 -10.82
CA TYR A 217 -12.90 20.31 -11.01
C TYR A 217 -14.11 19.72 -10.27
N GLY A 218 -14.85 18.83 -10.95
CA GLY A 218 -15.72 17.89 -10.24
C GLY A 218 -14.88 16.89 -9.44
N TYR A 219 -15.39 16.36 -8.35
CA TYR A 219 -14.64 15.48 -7.43
C TYR A 219 -13.97 14.29 -8.13
N GLY A 220 -14.65 13.67 -9.11
CA GLY A 220 -14.09 12.55 -9.87
C GLY A 220 -12.95 12.99 -10.80
N GLU A 221 -13.05 14.18 -11.37
CA GLU A 221 -11.99 14.77 -12.20
C GLU A 221 -10.81 15.20 -11.35
N LEU A 222 -11.05 15.83 -10.19
CA LEU A 222 -10.02 16.19 -9.22
C LEU A 222 -9.22 14.95 -8.78
N PHE A 223 -9.92 13.86 -8.44
CA PHE A 223 -9.30 12.59 -8.08
C PHE A 223 -8.38 12.06 -9.20
N ASN A 224 -8.85 12.11 -10.45
CA ASN A 224 -8.06 11.69 -11.60
C ASN A 224 -6.83 12.58 -11.80
N GLU A 225 -6.96 13.91 -11.71
CA GLU A 225 -5.85 14.86 -11.85
C GLU A 225 -4.80 14.63 -10.76
N ILE A 226 -5.22 14.45 -9.51
CA ILE A 226 -4.30 14.11 -8.41
C ILE A 226 -3.50 12.85 -8.76
N ASN A 227 -4.16 11.77 -9.20
CA ASN A 227 -3.50 10.51 -9.52
C ASN A 227 -2.62 10.55 -10.78
N VAL A 228 -2.98 11.38 -11.77
CA VAL A 228 -2.15 11.57 -12.98
C VAL A 228 -0.85 12.32 -12.68
N HIS A 229 -0.86 13.24 -11.73
CA HIS A 229 0.24 14.17 -11.54
C HIS A 229 1.01 14.01 -10.23
N THR A 230 0.43 13.34 -9.25
CA THR A 230 1.00 13.24 -7.89
C THR A 230 0.99 11.80 -7.39
N GLY A 231 1.65 11.57 -6.27
CA GLY A 231 1.56 10.31 -5.52
C GLY A 231 0.45 10.30 -4.47
N GLY A 232 -0.45 11.31 -4.54
CA GLY A 232 -1.55 11.51 -3.62
C GLY A 232 -1.45 12.81 -2.83
N ILE A 233 -2.62 13.34 -2.47
CA ILE A 233 -2.79 14.49 -1.59
C ILE A 233 -3.80 14.09 -0.53
N GLY A 234 -3.54 14.40 0.73
CA GLY A 234 -4.45 14.10 1.82
C GLY A 234 -4.36 15.12 2.94
N THR A 235 -5.38 15.16 3.76
CA THR A 235 -5.49 16.05 4.92
C THR A 235 -5.55 15.24 6.21
N SER A 236 -4.99 15.77 7.28
CA SER A 236 -5.01 15.15 8.61
C SER A 236 -5.10 16.22 9.72
N LEU A 237 -5.53 15.78 10.90
CA LEU A 237 -5.38 16.52 12.15
C LEU A 237 -4.33 15.82 12.99
N GLU A 238 -3.34 16.55 13.45
CA GLU A 238 -2.23 16.00 14.24
C GLU A 238 -2.09 16.75 15.58
N LEU A 239 -1.58 16.02 16.56
CA LEU A 239 -1.24 16.57 17.87
C LEU A 239 0.25 16.37 18.11
N TYR A 240 0.97 17.46 18.28
CA TYR A 240 2.39 17.44 18.60
C TYR A 240 2.61 17.82 20.07
N THR A 241 3.47 17.06 20.72
CA THR A 241 3.93 17.35 22.08
C THR A 241 5.44 17.48 22.09
N ASP A 242 5.97 18.36 22.95
CA ASP A 242 7.41 18.42 23.19
C ASP A 242 7.80 17.31 24.17
N VAL A 243 8.48 16.28 23.67
CA VAL A 243 8.92 15.12 24.45
C VAL A 243 9.94 15.48 25.54
N THR A 244 10.56 16.67 25.45
CA THR A 244 11.48 17.18 26.47
C THR A 244 10.77 17.88 27.61
N LYS A 245 9.46 18.20 27.43
CA LYS A 245 8.60 18.97 28.35
C LYS A 245 7.34 18.21 28.75
N VAL A 246 7.44 16.91 28.94
CA VAL A 246 6.28 16.03 29.24
C VAL A 246 5.49 16.51 30.47
N GLU A 247 6.15 17.10 31.45
CA GLU A 247 5.53 17.62 32.67
C GLU A 247 4.61 18.84 32.41
N GLU A 248 4.90 19.62 31.36
CA GLU A 248 4.17 20.85 31.03
C GLU A 248 2.82 20.58 30.39
N LYS A 249 2.61 19.34 29.87
CA LYS A 249 1.37 18.92 29.17
C LYS A 249 0.99 19.84 28.00
N GLU A 250 1.96 20.55 27.46
CA GLU A 250 1.75 21.41 26.29
C GLU A 250 1.61 20.53 25.04
N PHE A 251 0.63 20.85 24.24
CA PHE A 251 0.45 20.23 22.92
C PHE A 251 0.11 21.30 21.89
N ARG A 252 0.41 21.02 20.64
CA ARG A 252 0.03 21.84 19.50
C ARG A 252 -0.85 21.00 18.56
N ALA A 253 -2.07 21.45 18.34
CA ALA A 253 -2.96 20.87 17.36
C ALA A 253 -2.73 21.55 16.01
N THR A 254 -2.65 20.77 14.95
CA THR A 254 -2.49 21.28 13.59
C THR A 254 -3.50 20.63 12.65
N PHE A 255 -3.94 21.43 11.68
CA PHE A 255 -4.54 20.92 10.45
C PHE A 255 -3.42 20.82 9.42
N GLU A 256 -3.32 19.70 8.75
CA GLU A 256 -2.26 19.45 7.78
C GLU A 256 -2.80 19.04 6.43
N ILE A 257 -2.17 19.53 5.36
CA ILE A 257 -2.32 18.99 4.02
C ILE A 257 -0.96 18.43 3.59
N LYS A 258 -0.95 17.17 3.19
CA LYS A 258 0.24 16.43 2.79
C LYS A 258 0.10 16.03 1.34
N GLY A 259 1.18 16.15 0.59
CA GLY A 259 1.21 15.70 -0.78
C GLY A 259 2.61 15.26 -1.18
N LYS A 260 2.68 14.43 -2.22
CA LYS A 260 3.93 13.94 -2.76
C LYS A 260 3.86 13.87 -4.29
N ALA A 261 4.93 14.25 -4.97
CA ALA A 261 5.02 14.19 -6.42
C ALA A 261 6.47 14.00 -6.87
N LEU A 262 6.67 13.55 -8.10
CA LEU A 262 8.00 13.58 -8.71
C LEU A 262 8.47 15.05 -8.84
N TYR A 263 9.75 15.32 -8.67
CA TYR A 263 10.32 16.68 -8.70
C TYR A 263 9.81 17.55 -9.88
N PRO A 264 9.73 17.05 -11.13
CA PRO A 264 9.21 17.85 -12.25
C PRO A 264 7.72 18.19 -12.15
N LYS A 265 7.00 17.64 -11.17
CA LYS A 265 5.56 17.80 -10.95
C LYS A 265 5.22 18.55 -9.66
N LEU A 266 6.20 19.09 -8.96
CA LEU A 266 5.96 19.81 -7.70
C LEU A 266 5.08 21.04 -7.89
N ASP A 267 5.25 21.77 -8.99
CA ASP A 267 4.38 22.93 -9.28
C ASP A 267 2.91 22.52 -9.38
N VAL A 268 2.63 21.38 -10.02
CA VAL A 268 1.28 20.84 -10.12
C VAL A 268 0.78 20.39 -8.75
N LEU A 269 1.64 19.78 -7.93
CA LEU A 269 1.30 19.42 -6.57
C LEU A 269 0.85 20.63 -5.76
N PHE A 270 1.61 21.72 -5.78
CA PHE A 270 1.25 22.94 -5.07
C PHE A 270 -0.05 23.55 -5.60
N ALA A 271 -0.26 23.56 -6.93
CA ALA A 271 -1.50 24.03 -7.52
C ALA A 271 -2.72 23.22 -7.07
N MET A 272 -2.60 21.87 -7.02
CA MET A 272 -3.67 20.99 -6.55
C MET A 272 -3.92 21.15 -5.04
N MET A 273 -2.88 21.29 -4.23
CA MET A 273 -3.05 21.55 -2.79
C MET A 273 -3.78 22.88 -2.55
N ARG A 274 -3.43 23.92 -3.33
CA ARG A 274 -4.12 25.21 -3.28
C ARG A 274 -5.58 25.08 -3.71
N GLU A 275 -5.85 24.38 -4.80
CA GLU A 275 -7.21 24.13 -5.29
C GLU A 275 -8.07 23.47 -4.21
N ILE A 276 -7.56 22.43 -3.57
CA ILE A 276 -8.26 21.71 -2.48
C ILE A 276 -8.54 22.62 -1.29
N LEU A 277 -7.57 23.44 -0.87
CA LEU A 277 -7.71 24.28 0.32
C LEU A 277 -8.59 25.50 0.08
N MET A 278 -8.50 26.13 -1.10
CA MET A 278 -9.05 27.46 -1.32
C MET A 278 -10.30 27.48 -2.19
N GLU A 279 -10.47 26.47 -3.04
CA GLU A 279 -11.50 26.46 -4.07
C GLU A 279 -12.54 25.34 -3.89
N SER A 280 -12.49 24.60 -2.77
CA SER A 280 -13.47 23.56 -2.45
C SER A 280 -14.87 24.12 -2.20
N LYS A 281 -15.88 23.54 -2.84
CA LYS A 281 -17.30 23.99 -2.76
C LYS A 281 -17.97 23.51 -1.46
N LEU A 282 -17.56 24.08 -0.35
CA LEU A 282 -18.10 23.76 0.99
C LEU A 282 -19.56 24.19 1.16
N GLY A 283 -20.13 25.02 0.26
CA GLY A 283 -21.53 25.44 0.31
C GLY A 283 -22.51 24.43 -0.30
N ASP A 284 -22.05 23.34 -0.92
CA ASP A 284 -22.94 22.29 -1.44
C ASP A 284 -23.41 21.36 -0.32
N GLU A 285 -24.49 21.76 0.37
CA GLU A 285 -25.04 21.00 1.49
C GLU A 285 -25.43 19.58 1.11
N LYS A 286 -25.94 19.35 -0.11
CA LYS A 286 -26.37 18.03 -0.56
C LYS A 286 -25.17 17.11 -0.66
N ARG A 287 -24.11 17.56 -1.33
CA ARG A 287 -22.89 16.80 -1.52
C ARG A 287 -22.18 16.56 -0.19
N LEU A 288 -22.10 17.56 0.67
CA LEU A 288 -21.54 17.40 2.02
C LEU A 288 -22.29 16.34 2.83
N LYS A 289 -23.61 16.35 2.83
CA LYS A 289 -24.41 15.34 3.54
C LYS A 289 -24.20 13.92 2.99
N GLU A 290 -24.16 13.76 1.67
CA GLU A 290 -23.86 12.48 1.02
C GLU A 290 -22.46 11.95 1.40
N THR A 291 -21.45 12.82 1.33
CA THR A 291 -20.06 12.49 1.67
C THR A 291 -19.91 12.11 3.15
N LEU A 292 -20.48 12.90 4.06
CA LEU A 292 -20.41 12.62 5.49
C LEU A 292 -21.15 11.33 5.87
N LYS A 293 -22.28 11.06 5.22
CA LYS A 293 -23.01 9.79 5.40
C LYS A 293 -22.15 8.60 4.95
N TRP A 294 -21.57 8.68 3.78
CA TRP A 294 -20.66 7.65 3.26
C TRP A 294 -19.47 7.41 4.19
N LEU A 295 -18.84 8.48 4.69
CA LEU A 295 -17.74 8.39 5.65
C LEU A 295 -18.16 7.72 6.97
N ALA A 296 -19.33 8.07 7.50
CA ALA A 296 -19.87 7.47 8.71
C ALA A 296 -20.13 5.97 8.55
N GLU A 297 -20.72 5.57 7.42
CA GLU A 297 -21.02 4.16 7.10
C GLU A 297 -19.72 3.34 6.93
N ASN A 298 -18.68 3.89 6.32
CA ASN A 298 -17.42 3.18 6.09
C ASN A 298 -16.46 3.19 7.30
N ARG A 299 -16.50 4.22 8.14
CA ARG A 299 -15.71 4.24 9.40
C ARG A 299 -16.17 3.18 10.40
N THR A 300 -17.44 2.84 10.41
CA THR A 300 -17.95 1.78 11.30
C THR A 300 -17.39 0.40 10.97
N GLN A 301 -16.97 0.17 9.72
CA GLN A 301 -16.29 -1.07 9.32
C GLN A 301 -14.80 -1.11 9.74
N VAL A 302 -14.15 0.04 9.85
CA VAL A 302 -12.73 0.13 10.26
C VAL A 302 -12.54 0.01 11.76
N LEU A 303 -13.55 0.31 12.57
CA LEU A 303 -13.51 0.18 14.03
C LEU A 303 -13.84 -1.24 14.55
N LEU A 304 -14.09 -2.20 13.64
CA LEU A 304 -14.37 -3.61 13.98
C LEU A 304 -13.19 -4.54 13.70
N PHE A 305 -12.02 -4.00 13.37
CA PHE A 305 -10.72 -4.66 13.27
C PHE A 305 -9.73 -3.89 14.17
#